data_e654046d3e6feb56c3d5102912253102
#
_entry.id   e654046d3e6feb56c3d5102912253102
#
_cell.length_a   1.000
_cell.length_b   1.000
_cell.length_c   1.000
_cell.angle_alpha   90.00
_cell.angle_beta   90.00
_cell.angle_gamma   90.00
#
_symmetry.space_group_name_H-M   'P 1'
#
loop_
_entity.id
_entity.type
_entity.pdbx_description
1 polymer ?
#
loop_
_entity_poly.entity_id
_entity_poly.type
_entity_poly.pdbx_seq_one_letter_code
_entity_poly.pdbx_strand_id
1 'polypeptide(L)'
;MRQGLPALLLALSPSLISVAAYAEALDITNVSKAMSSKEAEIQSVGTQETDIQAAIRKLKAELLQVEQDEDRLENKRLKAKQALERQYARMLDDPELDLASSQKAYQDAWAKLKQNQQQQLDVEHQIQEQQISLSSSKAKSAQLNAELRELKESHFRLRADQLQNELTVQTSQTVSYLHNCAQDTTLAQCKEQTTGLALQKAVNQFQSALINNATESEIVKQHLQQTALNIHVVSHQPVKTGFVNGGQYQAKIDVAIESRPSLNAACRLLNIDSAYCFDPSEKLEKSSTQKEVRWVTLTVRSNQYDDSVLINGVSYGSTPVDIMLPTGVHTVSVKKEGFRSFSREMTLKQDGNLRAVLVENANLPRSGKAFADQVGEPTAAPTMNVVGPGK
;
A
#
# COMPACT_ATOMS: atom_id res chain seq x y z
N MET A 1 -51.55 62.31 -21.28
CA MET A 1 -51.06 61.93 -19.95
C MET A 1 -49.99 60.86 -20.13
N ARG A 2 -48.73 61.31 -19.96
CA ARG A 2 -47.53 60.46 -20.12
C ARG A 2 -47.14 60.02 -18.70
N GLN A 3 -47.12 58.71 -18.44
CA GLN A 3 -46.49 58.15 -17.23
C GLN A 3 -45.23 57.46 -17.61
N GLY A 4 -44.10 57.98 -17.09
CA GLY A 4 -42.79 57.44 -17.25
C GLY A 4 -42.57 56.23 -16.35
N LEU A 5 -41.98 55.16 -16.91
CA LEU A 5 -41.41 54.05 -16.13
C LEU A 5 -40.00 54.42 -15.64
N PRO A 6 -39.64 54.17 -14.39
CA PRO A 6 -38.25 54.26 -14.00
C PRO A 6 -37.50 52.96 -14.39
N ALA A 7 -36.41 53.16 -15.08
CA ALA A 7 -35.46 52.09 -15.39
C ALA A 7 -34.74 51.63 -14.12
N LEU A 8 -34.94 50.38 -13.74
CA LEU A 8 -34.23 49.71 -12.63
C LEU A 8 -32.92 49.14 -13.20
N LEU A 9 -31.81 49.81 -12.96
CA LEU A 9 -30.45 49.34 -13.21
C LEU A 9 -30.11 48.27 -12.18
N LEU A 10 -30.23 47.00 -12.58
CA LEU A 10 -29.67 45.84 -11.87
C LEU A 10 -28.16 45.83 -12.11
N ALA A 11 -27.40 46.29 -11.14
CA ALA A 11 -25.96 46.05 -11.04
C ALA A 11 -25.69 44.57 -10.78
N LEU A 12 -25.32 43.85 -11.83
CA LEU A 12 -24.75 42.50 -11.72
C LEU A 12 -23.29 42.67 -11.21
N SER A 13 -23.11 42.53 -9.90
CA SER A 13 -21.78 42.28 -9.31
C SER A 13 -21.41 40.80 -9.61
N PRO A 14 -20.28 40.53 -10.31
CA PRO A 14 -19.75 39.17 -10.37
C PRO A 14 -19.14 38.85 -9.02
N SER A 15 -19.90 38.19 -8.13
CA SER A 15 -19.35 37.51 -7.00
C SER A 15 -18.50 36.34 -7.56
N LEU A 16 -17.19 36.55 -7.58
CA LEU A 16 -16.18 35.50 -7.69
C LEU A 16 -16.39 34.56 -6.51
N ILE A 17 -17.22 33.55 -6.71
CA ILE A 17 -17.23 32.36 -5.86
C ILE A 17 -15.90 31.68 -6.13
N SER A 18 -14.89 32.01 -5.33
CA SER A 18 -13.73 31.16 -5.15
C SER A 18 -14.24 29.84 -4.59
N VAL A 19 -14.46 28.91 -5.48
CA VAL A 19 -14.54 27.49 -5.13
C VAL A 19 -13.12 27.14 -4.66
N ALA A 20 -12.85 27.39 -3.37
CA ALA A 20 -11.80 26.69 -2.68
C ALA A 20 -12.22 25.22 -2.75
N ALA A 21 -11.67 24.49 -3.71
CA ALA A 21 -11.67 23.05 -3.65
C ALA A 21 -10.95 22.70 -2.34
N TYR A 22 -11.73 22.44 -1.30
CA TYR A 22 -11.27 21.65 -0.17
C TYR A 22 -10.92 20.29 -0.81
N ALA A 23 -9.64 20.09 -1.09
CA ALA A 23 -9.10 18.75 -1.17
C ALA A 23 -9.35 18.16 0.22
N GLU A 24 -10.51 17.50 0.41
CA GLU A 24 -10.73 16.67 1.57
C GLU A 24 -9.53 15.72 1.62
N ALA A 25 -8.73 15.90 2.67
CA ALA A 25 -7.65 14.96 2.95
C ALA A 25 -8.31 13.57 2.94
N LEU A 26 -7.89 12.74 2.00
CA LEU A 26 -8.38 11.36 1.89
C LEU A 26 -8.05 10.67 3.23
N ASP A 27 -9.03 10.61 4.10
CA ASP A 27 -8.93 9.92 5.38
C ASP A 27 -9.21 8.42 5.14
N ILE A 28 -8.43 7.55 5.75
CA ILE A 28 -8.58 6.09 5.68
C ILE A 28 -10.00 5.67 6.00
N THR A 29 -10.66 6.32 6.97
CA THR A 29 -12.04 6.04 7.36
C THR A 29 -13.03 6.36 6.25
N ASN A 30 -12.85 7.46 5.53
CA ASN A 30 -13.69 7.84 4.40
C ASN A 30 -13.51 6.89 3.23
N VAL A 31 -12.27 6.50 2.91
CA VAL A 31 -12.00 5.50 1.85
C VAL A 31 -12.59 4.14 2.21
N SER A 32 -12.44 3.68 3.44
CA SER A 32 -13.03 2.42 3.92
C SER A 32 -14.56 2.43 3.82
N LYS A 33 -15.21 3.54 4.17
CA LYS A 33 -16.65 3.72 4.02
C LYS A 33 -17.08 3.73 2.55
N ALA A 34 -16.31 4.38 1.67
CA ALA A 34 -16.57 4.38 0.24
C ALA A 34 -16.44 2.97 -0.35
N MET A 35 -15.44 2.18 0.09
CA MET A 35 -15.27 0.78 -0.32
C MET A 35 -16.48 -0.06 0.06
N SER A 36 -16.96 0.00 1.32
CA SER A 36 -18.13 -0.75 1.77
C SER A 36 -19.41 -0.34 1.03
N SER A 37 -19.57 0.95 0.70
CA SER A 37 -20.67 1.43 -0.14
C SER A 37 -20.61 0.83 -1.55
N LYS A 38 -19.44 0.79 -2.17
CA LYS A 38 -19.25 0.19 -3.50
C LYS A 38 -19.47 -1.31 -3.50
N GLU A 39 -19.06 -2.02 -2.47
CA GLU A 39 -19.34 -3.45 -2.30
C GLU A 39 -20.86 -3.73 -2.22
N ALA A 40 -21.59 -2.90 -1.48
CA ALA A 40 -23.05 -3.00 -1.42
C ALA A 40 -23.72 -2.70 -2.78
N GLU A 41 -23.23 -1.69 -3.52
CA GLU A 41 -23.72 -1.39 -4.88
C GLU A 41 -23.46 -2.58 -5.84
N ILE A 42 -22.26 -3.19 -5.80
CA ILE A 42 -21.92 -4.36 -6.61
C ILE A 42 -22.85 -5.53 -6.29
N GLN A 43 -23.12 -5.78 -5.02
CA GLN A 43 -24.05 -6.83 -4.61
C GLN A 43 -25.47 -6.56 -5.13
N SER A 44 -25.94 -5.31 -5.05
CA SER A 44 -27.25 -4.92 -5.56
C SER A 44 -27.36 -5.12 -7.07
N VAL A 45 -26.34 -4.71 -7.84
CA VAL A 45 -26.29 -4.93 -9.29
C VAL A 45 -26.24 -6.42 -9.63
N GLY A 46 -25.50 -7.22 -8.86
CA GLY A 46 -25.44 -8.67 -9.02
C GLY A 46 -26.80 -9.35 -8.82
N THR A 47 -27.60 -8.90 -7.84
CA THR A 47 -28.98 -9.40 -7.68
C THR A 47 -29.85 -9.02 -8.87
N GLN A 48 -29.77 -7.77 -9.35
CA GLN A 48 -30.50 -7.33 -10.54
C GLN A 48 -30.13 -8.15 -11.78
N GLU A 49 -28.86 -8.47 -11.98
CA GLU A 49 -28.43 -9.33 -13.09
C GLU A 49 -29.05 -10.73 -13.02
N THR A 50 -29.13 -11.31 -11.83
CA THR A 50 -29.76 -12.64 -11.65
C THR A 50 -31.24 -12.61 -11.94
N ASP A 51 -31.96 -11.55 -11.55
CA ASP A 51 -33.37 -11.37 -11.79
C ASP A 51 -33.64 -11.17 -13.29
N ILE A 52 -32.88 -10.33 -13.98
CA ILE A 52 -32.97 -10.13 -15.42
C ILE A 52 -32.71 -11.46 -16.17
N GLN A 53 -31.71 -12.22 -15.77
CA GLN A 53 -31.43 -13.53 -16.37
C GLN A 53 -32.60 -14.52 -16.17
N ALA A 54 -33.22 -14.48 -15.00
CA ALA A 54 -34.43 -15.30 -14.73
C ALA A 54 -35.60 -14.88 -15.62
N ALA A 55 -35.82 -13.57 -15.79
CA ALA A 55 -36.86 -13.03 -16.68
C ALA A 55 -36.60 -13.46 -18.15
N ILE A 56 -35.36 -13.36 -18.63
CA ILE A 56 -35.01 -13.83 -19.98
C ILE A 56 -35.29 -15.33 -20.16
N ARG A 57 -34.95 -16.14 -19.16
CA ARG A 57 -35.25 -17.60 -19.23
C ARG A 57 -36.76 -17.86 -19.33
N LYS A 58 -37.57 -17.12 -18.55
CA LYS A 58 -39.01 -17.25 -18.57
C LYS A 58 -39.60 -16.83 -19.93
N LEU A 59 -39.18 -15.69 -20.47
CA LEU A 59 -39.65 -15.22 -21.79
C LEU A 59 -39.24 -16.16 -22.92
N LYS A 60 -38.05 -16.76 -22.85
CA LYS A 60 -37.62 -17.78 -23.85
C LYS A 60 -38.51 -19.06 -23.79
N ALA A 61 -38.89 -19.46 -22.59
CA ALA A 61 -39.84 -20.59 -22.44
C ALA A 61 -41.23 -20.26 -23.01
N GLU A 62 -41.71 -19.01 -22.79
CA GLU A 62 -42.94 -18.51 -23.37
C GLU A 62 -42.87 -18.45 -24.89
N LEU A 63 -41.74 -17.93 -25.46
CA LEU A 63 -41.56 -17.90 -26.91
C LEU A 63 -41.66 -19.29 -27.53
N LEU A 64 -40.99 -20.27 -26.94
CA LEU A 64 -41.07 -21.67 -27.39
C LEU A 64 -42.48 -22.21 -27.40
N GLN A 65 -43.32 -21.84 -26.42
CA GLN A 65 -44.72 -22.22 -26.37
C GLN A 65 -45.53 -21.55 -27.47
N VAL A 66 -45.30 -20.25 -27.70
CA VAL A 66 -46.01 -19.50 -28.77
C VAL A 66 -45.64 -20.05 -30.16
N GLU A 67 -44.37 -20.45 -30.39
CA GLU A 67 -43.95 -21.11 -31.62
C GLU A 67 -44.62 -22.47 -31.83
N GLN A 68 -44.77 -23.29 -30.79
CA GLN A 68 -45.49 -24.56 -30.85
C GLN A 68 -47.02 -24.37 -31.13
N ASP A 69 -47.56 -23.30 -30.56
CA ASP A 69 -48.95 -22.97 -30.83
C ASP A 69 -49.17 -22.43 -32.24
N GLU A 70 -48.19 -21.74 -32.85
CA GLU A 70 -48.24 -21.30 -34.24
C GLU A 70 -48.43 -22.51 -35.19
N ASP A 71 -47.58 -23.53 -35.05
CA ASP A 71 -47.71 -24.75 -35.86
C ASP A 71 -49.11 -25.39 -35.77
N ARG A 72 -49.69 -25.39 -34.55
CA ARG A 72 -51.00 -25.94 -34.31
C ARG A 72 -52.09 -25.06 -34.94
N LEU A 73 -51.98 -23.76 -34.86
CA LEU A 73 -52.91 -22.79 -35.42
C LEU A 73 -52.84 -22.74 -36.95
N GLU A 74 -51.65 -22.86 -37.53
CA GLU A 74 -51.48 -22.96 -38.98
C GLU A 74 -52.13 -24.23 -39.53
N ASN A 75 -51.96 -25.36 -38.88
CA ASN A 75 -52.68 -26.60 -39.25
C ASN A 75 -54.17 -26.47 -39.16
N LYS A 76 -54.72 -25.75 -38.15
CA LYS A 76 -56.17 -25.46 -38.06
C LYS A 76 -56.64 -24.55 -39.19
N ARG A 77 -55.88 -23.52 -39.51
CA ARG A 77 -56.19 -22.61 -40.65
C ARG A 77 -56.21 -23.36 -41.97
N LEU A 78 -55.25 -24.24 -42.23
CA LEU A 78 -55.20 -25.08 -43.45
C LEU A 78 -56.41 -26.01 -43.54
N LYS A 79 -56.77 -26.67 -42.44
CA LYS A 79 -57.98 -27.53 -42.40
C LYS A 79 -59.22 -26.75 -42.65
N ALA A 80 -59.42 -25.55 -42.03
CA ALA A 80 -60.55 -24.69 -42.25
C ALA A 80 -60.60 -24.17 -43.67
N LYS A 81 -59.45 -23.80 -44.30
CA LYS A 81 -59.35 -23.45 -45.70
C LYS A 81 -59.84 -24.55 -46.61
N GLN A 82 -59.35 -25.78 -46.43
CA GLN A 82 -59.77 -26.96 -47.21
C GLN A 82 -61.26 -27.30 -47.06
N ALA A 83 -61.81 -27.08 -45.86
CA ALA A 83 -63.20 -27.26 -45.62
C ALA A 83 -64.04 -26.24 -46.40
N LEU A 84 -63.67 -25.00 -46.38
CA LEU A 84 -64.27 -23.92 -47.12
C LEU A 84 -64.19 -24.15 -48.63
N GLU A 85 -63.05 -24.56 -49.17
CA GLU A 85 -62.85 -24.87 -50.58
C GLU A 85 -63.76 -26.06 -51.03
N ARG A 86 -63.88 -27.11 -50.20
CA ARG A 86 -64.81 -28.22 -50.47
C ARG A 86 -66.29 -27.82 -50.44
N GLN A 87 -66.65 -26.95 -49.51
CA GLN A 87 -68.07 -26.47 -49.47
C GLN A 87 -68.34 -25.51 -50.63
N TYR A 88 -67.42 -24.67 -51.01
CA TYR A 88 -67.55 -23.83 -52.20
C TYR A 88 -67.73 -24.66 -53.49
N ALA A 89 -66.95 -25.75 -53.69
CA ALA A 89 -67.08 -26.64 -54.78
C ALA A 89 -68.50 -27.27 -54.81
N ARG A 90 -69.08 -27.68 -53.65
CA ARG A 90 -70.40 -28.22 -53.55
C ARG A 90 -71.56 -27.18 -53.86
N MET A 91 -71.29 -25.92 -53.47
CA MET A 91 -72.25 -24.84 -53.76
C MET A 91 -72.39 -24.56 -55.26
N LEU A 92 -71.41 -24.90 -56.09
CA LEU A 92 -71.46 -24.80 -57.52
C LEU A 92 -72.45 -25.82 -58.12
N ASP A 93 -72.66 -26.96 -57.41
CA ASP A 93 -73.60 -27.99 -57.80
C ASP A 93 -74.98 -27.78 -57.13
N ASP A 94 -74.95 -27.21 -55.90
CA ASP A 94 -76.17 -26.89 -55.10
C ASP A 94 -76.14 -25.44 -54.59
N PRO A 95 -76.73 -24.45 -55.32
CA PRO A 95 -76.67 -23.02 -55.01
C PRO A 95 -77.39 -22.63 -53.69
N GLU A 96 -78.21 -23.47 -53.06
CA GLU A 96 -78.84 -23.20 -51.76
C GLU A 96 -77.91 -23.49 -50.55
N LEU A 97 -76.71 -24.02 -50.78
CA LEU A 97 -75.82 -24.40 -49.73
C LEU A 97 -75.19 -23.15 -49.05
N ASP A 98 -75.35 -23.06 -47.70
CA ASP A 98 -74.79 -21.94 -46.91
C ASP A 98 -73.26 -22.13 -46.67
N LEU A 99 -72.48 -21.11 -47.07
CA LEU A 99 -71.00 -21.03 -46.82
C LEU A 99 -70.68 -20.29 -45.55
N ALA A 100 -71.57 -19.58 -44.91
CA ALA A 100 -71.32 -18.66 -43.82
C ALA A 100 -70.59 -19.29 -42.64
N SER A 101 -70.94 -20.53 -42.29
CA SER A 101 -70.31 -21.26 -41.19
C SER A 101 -68.82 -21.63 -41.47
N SER A 102 -68.49 -22.08 -42.67
CA SER A 102 -67.11 -22.42 -43.07
C SER A 102 -66.26 -21.20 -43.30
N GLN A 103 -66.82 -20.13 -43.82
CA GLN A 103 -66.19 -18.83 -43.98
C GLN A 103 -65.78 -18.26 -42.62
N LYS A 104 -66.72 -18.29 -41.64
CA LYS A 104 -66.43 -17.87 -40.27
C LYS A 104 -65.41 -18.72 -39.62
N ALA A 105 -65.44 -20.05 -39.74
CA ALA A 105 -64.40 -20.93 -39.18
C ALA A 105 -62.99 -20.62 -39.75
N TYR A 106 -62.90 -20.32 -41.03
CA TYR A 106 -61.63 -19.89 -41.65
C TYR A 106 -61.14 -18.53 -41.13
N GLN A 107 -62.07 -17.55 -41.04
CA GLN A 107 -61.76 -16.22 -40.50
C GLN A 107 -61.28 -16.28 -39.03
N ASP A 108 -62.00 -17.08 -38.20
CA ASP A 108 -61.62 -17.27 -36.78
C ASP A 108 -60.22 -17.94 -36.64
N ALA A 109 -59.94 -18.96 -37.49
CA ALA A 109 -58.62 -19.62 -37.49
C ALA A 109 -57.52 -18.66 -37.91
N TRP A 110 -57.76 -17.84 -38.93
CA TRP A 110 -56.82 -16.81 -39.40
C TRP A 110 -56.57 -15.72 -38.35
N ALA A 111 -57.64 -15.25 -37.68
CA ALA A 111 -57.53 -14.26 -36.62
C ALA A 111 -56.69 -14.76 -35.45
N LYS A 112 -56.88 -16.04 -35.06
CA LYS A 112 -56.07 -16.66 -33.98
C LYS A 112 -54.57 -16.80 -34.36
N LEU A 113 -54.29 -17.18 -35.60
CA LEU A 113 -52.91 -17.27 -36.08
C LEU A 113 -52.25 -15.88 -36.05
N LYS A 114 -52.92 -14.85 -36.55
CA LYS A 114 -52.44 -13.49 -36.55
C LYS A 114 -52.17 -12.96 -35.11
N GLN A 115 -53.08 -13.28 -34.18
CA GLN A 115 -52.91 -12.94 -32.75
C GLN A 115 -51.69 -13.63 -32.15
N ASN A 116 -51.46 -14.90 -32.46
CA ASN A 116 -50.27 -15.64 -31.98
C ASN A 116 -48.97 -15.06 -32.56
N GLN A 117 -48.91 -14.71 -33.84
CA GLN A 117 -47.78 -14.04 -34.46
C GLN A 117 -47.48 -12.68 -33.83
N GLN A 118 -48.54 -11.91 -33.47
CA GLN A 118 -48.34 -10.67 -32.75
C GLN A 118 -47.72 -10.92 -31.36
N GLN A 119 -48.21 -11.94 -30.63
CA GLN A 119 -47.69 -12.31 -29.33
C GLN A 119 -46.24 -12.77 -29.44
N GLN A 120 -45.85 -13.49 -30.48
CA GLN A 120 -44.45 -13.88 -30.74
C GLN A 120 -43.56 -12.64 -30.84
N LEU A 121 -43.94 -11.67 -31.68
CA LEU A 121 -43.16 -10.43 -31.82
C LEU A 121 -43.05 -9.65 -30.53
N ASP A 122 -44.09 -9.60 -29.73
CA ASP A 122 -44.09 -8.89 -28.45
C ASP A 122 -43.18 -9.58 -27.44
N VAL A 123 -43.12 -10.92 -27.39
CA VAL A 123 -42.21 -11.68 -26.54
C VAL A 123 -40.74 -11.56 -27.01
N GLU A 124 -40.50 -11.60 -28.30
CA GLU A 124 -39.17 -11.38 -28.90
C GLU A 124 -38.63 -9.99 -28.54
N HIS A 125 -39.47 -8.95 -28.67
CA HIS A 125 -39.13 -7.59 -28.30
C HIS A 125 -38.77 -7.49 -26.79
N GLN A 126 -39.56 -8.10 -25.90
CA GLN A 126 -39.27 -8.13 -24.48
C GLN A 126 -37.95 -8.84 -24.17
N ILE A 127 -37.64 -9.94 -24.86
CA ILE A 127 -36.33 -10.63 -24.71
C ILE A 127 -35.21 -9.69 -25.08
N GLN A 128 -35.33 -8.95 -26.19
CA GLN A 128 -34.32 -8.00 -26.63
C GLN A 128 -34.10 -6.86 -25.62
N GLU A 129 -35.20 -6.29 -25.10
CA GLU A 129 -35.13 -5.26 -24.04
C GLU A 129 -34.39 -5.77 -22.79
N GLN A 130 -34.76 -6.98 -22.33
CA GLN A 130 -34.08 -7.60 -21.18
C GLN A 130 -32.61 -7.89 -21.45
N GLN A 131 -32.22 -8.26 -22.67
CA GLN A 131 -30.81 -8.48 -23.05
C GLN A 131 -30.02 -7.17 -23.03
N ILE A 132 -30.60 -6.07 -23.51
CA ILE A 132 -29.99 -4.73 -23.44
C ILE A 132 -29.81 -4.33 -21.96
N SER A 133 -30.84 -4.52 -21.13
CA SER A 133 -30.76 -4.24 -19.70
C SER A 133 -29.66 -5.07 -19.01
N LEU A 134 -29.55 -6.37 -19.34
CA LEU A 134 -28.49 -7.24 -18.82
C LEU A 134 -27.10 -6.75 -19.21
N SER A 135 -26.92 -6.33 -20.46
CA SER A 135 -25.62 -5.82 -20.95
C SER A 135 -25.22 -4.53 -20.22
N SER A 136 -26.17 -3.62 -20.01
CA SER A 136 -25.98 -2.38 -19.25
C SER A 136 -25.64 -2.67 -17.78
N SER A 137 -26.33 -3.60 -17.14
CA SER A 137 -26.07 -4.01 -15.75
C SER A 137 -24.64 -4.59 -15.62
N LYS A 138 -24.22 -5.46 -16.55
CA LYS A 138 -22.86 -6.01 -16.58
C LYS A 138 -21.78 -4.93 -16.77
N ALA A 139 -22.03 -3.94 -17.64
CA ALA A 139 -21.12 -2.82 -17.83
C ALA A 139 -20.98 -2.01 -16.53
N LYS A 140 -22.10 -1.74 -15.84
CA LYS A 140 -22.09 -1.06 -14.54
C LYS A 140 -21.35 -1.87 -13.49
N SER A 141 -21.55 -3.18 -13.41
CA SER A 141 -20.84 -4.07 -12.49
C SER A 141 -19.30 -4.03 -12.75
N ALA A 142 -18.88 -4.06 -14.02
CA ALA A 142 -17.49 -3.94 -14.38
C ALA A 142 -16.88 -2.58 -13.96
N GLN A 143 -17.60 -1.49 -14.15
CA GLN A 143 -17.19 -0.14 -13.73
C GLN A 143 -17.04 -0.08 -12.20
N LEU A 144 -18.05 -0.52 -11.44
CA LEU A 144 -18.00 -0.52 -9.98
C LEU A 144 -16.84 -1.35 -9.42
N ASN A 145 -16.53 -2.48 -10.04
CA ASN A 145 -15.37 -3.30 -9.68
C ASN A 145 -14.03 -2.61 -10.00
N ALA A 146 -13.96 -1.80 -11.05
CA ALA A 146 -12.77 -0.98 -11.33
C ALA A 146 -12.60 0.12 -10.28
N GLU A 147 -13.67 0.86 -9.97
CA GLU A 147 -13.67 1.89 -8.92
C GLU A 147 -13.31 1.30 -7.54
N LEU A 148 -13.84 0.12 -7.20
CA LEU A 148 -13.49 -0.57 -5.96
C LEU A 148 -12.00 -0.94 -5.90
N ARG A 149 -11.39 -1.35 -7.01
CA ARG A 149 -9.94 -1.61 -7.07
C ARG A 149 -9.13 -0.34 -6.81
N GLU A 150 -9.48 0.77 -7.43
CA GLU A 150 -8.83 2.07 -7.21
C GLU A 150 -8.94 2.52 -5.75
N LEU A 151 -10.12 2.35 -5.14
CA LEU A 151 -10.32 2.64 -3.71
C LEU A 151 -9.46 1.73 -2.82
N LYS A 152 -9.32 0.44 -3.14
CA LYS A 152 -8.45 -0.49 -2.40
C LYS A 152 -6.98 -0.10 -2.52
N GLU A 153 -6.52 0.28 -3.71
CA GLU A 153 -5.16 0.78 -3.90
C GLU A 153 -4.91 2.06 -3.11
N SER A 154 -5.83 3.02 -3.17
CA SER A 154 -5.76 4.25 -2.38
C SER A 154 -5.72 3.95 -0.87
N HIS A 155 -6.56 3.04 -0.40
CA HIS A 155 -6.59 2.61 1.00
C HIS A 155 -5.25 2.02 1.46
N PHE A 156 -4.62 1.16 0.65
CA PHE A 156 -3.31 0.60 0.99
C PHE A 156 -2.22 1.67 1.05
N ARG A 157 -2.22 2.63 0.13
CA ARG A 157 -1.27 3.76 0.14
C ARG A 157 -1.43 4.62 1.38
N LEU A 158 -2.66 5.02 1.71
CA LEU A 158 -2.94 5.83 2.90
C LEU A 158 -2.51 5.13 4.20
N ARG A 159 -2.75 3.82 4.32
CA ARG A 159 -2.28 3.03 5.47
C ARG A 159 -0.75 2.99 5.54
N ALA A 160 -0.09 2.80 4.40
CA ALA A 160 1.37 2.79 4.33
C ALA A 160 1.95 4.15 4.73
N ASP A 161 1.40 5.24 4.19
CA ASP A 161 1.83 6.60 4.50
C ASP A 161 1.60 6.95 5.97
N GLN A 162 0.44 6.61 6.51
CA GLN A 162 0.14 6.82 7.93
C GLN A 162 1.15 6.07 8.81
N LEU A 163 1.36 4.77 8.58
CA LEU A 163 2.31 3.99 9.37
C LEU A 163 3.74 4.50 9.20
N GLN A 164 4.15 4.90 8.00
CA GLN A 164 5.47 5.49 7.76
C GLN A 164 5.68 6.77 8.59
N ASN A 165 4.66 7.62 8.67
CA ASN A 165 4.68 8.83 9.49
C ASN A 165 4.71 8.50 10.99
N GLU A 166 3.92 7.53 11.45
CA GLU A 166 3.91 7.06 12.83
C GLU A 166 5.25 6.44 13.26
N LEU A 167 5.97 5.82 12.34
CA LEU A 167 7.28 5.22 12.59
C LEU A 167 8.44 6.23 12.48
N THR A 168 8.22 7.39 11.87
CA THR A 168 9.25 8.43 11.70
C THR A 168 9.16 9.43 12.84
N VAL A 169 9.75 9.08 13.98
CA VAL A 169 9.66 9.87 15.23
C VAL A 169 11.03 10.20 15.77
N GLN A 170 11.18 11.41 16.27
CA GLN A 170 12.33 11.84 17.06
C GLN A 170 11.85 12.24 18.47
N THR A 171 12.53 11.75 19.51
CA THR A 171 12.18 12.05 20.91
C THR A 171 13.41 12.10 21.79
N SER A 172 13.27 12.72 22.96
CA SER A 172 14.29 12.71 24.00
C SER A 172 13.71 12.09 25.28
N GLN A 173 14.47 11.18 25.89
CA GLN A 173 14.04 10.52 27.12
C GLN A 173 15.20 10.39 28.09
N THR A 174 14.87 10.44 29.41
CA THR A 174 15.83 10.16 30.48
C THR A 174 15.75 8.70 30.86
N VAL A 175 16.87 8.00 30.80
CA VAL A 175 16.96 6.58 31.17
C VAL A 175 17.98 6.40 32.29
N SER A 176 17.67 5.54 33.25
CA SER A 176 18.59 5.14 34.32
C SER A 176 18.85 3.64 34.28
N TYR A 177 20.12 3.26 34.42
CA TYR A 177 20.55 1.88 34.53
C TYR A 177 21.49 1.69 35.72
N LEU A 178 21.37 0.55 36.41
CA LEU A 178 22.22 0.13 37.51
C LEU A 178 23.00 -1.10 37.08
N HIS A 179 24.31 -1.08 37.23
CA HIS A 179 25.18 -2.17 36.85
C HIS A 179 26.13 -2.55 37.99
N ASN A 180 26.28 -3.85 38.22
CA ASN A 180 27.28 -4.38 39.10
C ASN A 180 28.60 -4.54 38.37
N CYS A 181 29.57 -3.68 38.67
CA CYS A 181 30.90 -3.76 38.04
C CYS A 181 31.69 -4.91 38.64
N ALA A 182 32.43 -5.64 37.82
CA ALA A 182 33.31 -6.69 38.30
C ALA A 182 34.52 -6.06 39.08
N GLN A 183 35.07 -6.79 40.02
CA GLN A 183 36.13 -6.27 40.91
C GLN A 183 37.43 -5.91 40.17
N ASP A 184 37.65 -6.48 39.00
CA ASP A 184 38.79 -6.29 38.14
C ASP A 184 38.60 -5.16 37.11
N THR A 185 37.43 -4.52 37.06
CA THR A 185 37.16 -3.43 36.13
C THR A 185 37.52 -2.07 36.71
N THR A 186 38.11 -1.22 35.89
CA THR A 186 38.39 0.17 36.26
C THR A 186 37.11 1.00 36.30
N LEU A 187 37.07 2.11 37.03
CA LEU A 187 35.97 3.05 37.09
C LEU A 187 35.54 3.53 35.68
N ALA A 188 36.50 3.81 34.82
CA ALA A 188 36.27 4.26 33.44
C ALA A 188 35.51 3.18 32.62
N GLN A 189 35.98 1.93 32.69
CA GLN A 189 35.35 0.80 32.02
C GLN A 189 33.96 0.52 32.57
N CYS A 190 33.78 0.56 33.90
CA CYS A 190 32.47 0.38 34.52
C CYS A 190 31.49 1.48 34.07
N LYS A 191 31.89 2.73 34.04
CA LYS A 191 31.14 3.87 33.54
C LYS A 191 30.69 3.65 32.08
N GLU A 192 31.61 3.26 31.21
CA GLU A 192 31.35 3.02 29.80
C GLU A 192 30.39 1.86 29.58
N GLN A 193 30.59 0.74 30.23
CA GLN A 193 29.67 -0.42 30.19
C GLN A 193 28.25 -0.06 30.66
N THR A 194 28.17 0.66 31.80
CA THR A 194 26.85 1.06 32.35
C THR A 194 26.16 2.06 31.44
N THR A 195 26.89 2.98 30.82
CA THR A 195 26.33 3.94 29.85
C THR A 195 25.85 3.20 28.58
N GLY A 196 26.61 2.23 28.07
CA GLY A 196 26.20 1.39 26.96
C GLY A 196 24.93 0.61 27.23
N LEU A 197 24.81 0.00 28.43
CA LEU A 197 23.60 -0.69 28.86
C LEU A 197 22.39 0.24 29.04
N ALA A 198 22.63 1.47 29.51
CA ALA A 198 21.58 2.49 29.62
C ALA A 198 21.10 2.93 28.23
N LEU A 199 21.99 3.11 27.25
CA LEU A 199 21.65 3.42 25.86
C LEU A 199 20.87 2.27 25.22
N GLN A 200 21.28 1.03 25.42
CA GLN A 200 20.53 -0.15 24.93
C GLN A 200 19.13 -0.20 25.51
N LYS A 201 18.99 0.06 26.82
CA LYS A 201 17.68 0.14 27.49
C LYS A 201 16.82 1.25 26.85
N ALA A 202 17.42 2.42 26.61
CA ALA A 202 16.72 3.54 25.96
C ALA A 202 16.19 3.16 24.57
N VAL A 203 17.03 2.56 23.73
CA VAL A 203 16.64 2.10 22.38
C VAL A 203 15.52 1.06 22.43
N ASN A 204 15.63 0.07 23.34
CA ASN A 204 14.59 -0.96 23.48
C ASN A 204 13.25 -0.38 23.97
N GLN A 205 13.28 0.57 24.91
CA GLN A 205 12.08 1.26 25.38
C GLN A 205 11.45 2.11 24.27
N PHE A 206 12.26 2.85 23.51
CA PHE A 206 11.80 3.63 22.39
C PHE A 206 11.17 2.76 21.31
N GLN A 207 11.82 1.66 20.92
CA GLN A 207 11.30 0.71 19.96
C GLN A 207 9.94 0.14 20.40
N SER A 208 9.85 -0.28 21.68
CA SER A 208 8.60 -0.82 22.22
C SER A 208 7.49 0.22 22.23
N ALA A 209 7.80 1.48 22.59
CA ALA A 209 6.83 2.57 22.58
C ALA A 209 6.38 2.90 21.15
N LEU A 210 7.30 2.95 20.20
CA LEU A 210 7.01 3.21 18.80
C LEU A 210 6.03 2.19 18.22
N ILE A 211 6.27 0.90 18.48
CA ILE A 211 5.42 -0.18 18.01
C ILE A 211 4.05 -0.17 18.70
N ASN A 212 4.01 0.05 20.01
CA ASN A 212 2.75 0.02 20.76
C ASN A 212 1.85 1.22 20.47
N ASN A 213 2.44 2.35 20.07
CA ASN A 213 1.70 3.58 19.71
C ASN A 213 1.26 3.59 18.23
N ALA A 214 1.73 2.66 17.41
CA ALA A 214 1.30 2.56 16.03
C ALA A 214 -0.18 2.18 15.95
N THR A 215 -0.94 2.81 15.07
CA THR A 215 -2.38 2.55 14.86
C THR A 215 -2.66 1.07 14.58
N GLU A 216 -1.78 0.41 13.82
CA GLU A 216 -1.88 -1.01 13.47
C GLU A 216 -0.86 -1.88 14.26
N SER A 217 -0.68 -1.59 15.55
CA SER A 217 0.36 -2.19 16.39
C SER A 217 0.38 -3.72 16.36
N GLU A 218 -0.77 -4.38 16.29
CA GLU A 218 -0.84 -5.86 16.27
C GLU A 218 -0.26 -6.45 14.98
N ILE A 219 -0.54 -5.84 13.83
CA ILE A 219 0.00 -6.27 12.53
C ILE A 219 1.51 -5.99 12.50
N VAL A 220 1.92 -4.81 12.98
CA VAL A 220 3.34 -4.41 13.09
C VAL A 220 4.13 -5.41 13.93
N LYS A 221 3.61 -5.85 15.08
CA LYS A 221 4.24 -6.85 15.95
C LYS A 221 4.46 -8.18 15.24
N GLN A 222 3.49 -8.64 14.46
CA GLN A 222 3.58 -9.91 13.73
C GLN A 222 4.68 -9.91 12.66
N HIS A 223 4.93 -8.76 12.02
CA HIS A 223 5.87 -8.64 10.91
C HIS A 223 7.17 -7.92 11.28
N LEU A 224 7.38 -7.58 12.55
CA LEU A 224 8.53 -6.81 13.02
C LEU A 224 9.88 -7.45 12.68
N GLN A 225 9.94 -8.79 12.64
CA GLN A 225 11.18 -9.51 12.32
C GLN A 225 11.60 -9.36 10.85
N GLN A 226 10.71 -8.92 9.99
CA GLN A 226 10.96 -8.77 8.55
C GLN A 226 11.58 -7.43 8.19
N THR A 227 11.59 -6.46 9.12
CA THR A 227 12.00 -5.07 8.85
C THR A 227 12.71 -4.47 10.04
N ALA A 228 13.80 -3.72 9.80
CA ALA A 228 14.47 -2.93 10.80
C ALA A 228 13.88 -1.51 10.84
N LEU A 229 13.64 -0.99 12.05
CA LEU A 229 13.10 0.36 12.25
C LEU A 229 14.16 1.46 12.16
N ASN A 230 15.45 1.10 12.00
CA ASN A 230 16.59 2.02 11.90
C ASN A 230 16.59 3.09 13.00
N ILE A 231 16.64 2.63 14.25
CA ILE A 231 16.65 3.50 15.42
C ILE A 231 18.05 3.99 15.68
N HIS A 232 18.23 5.32 15.75
CA HIS A 232 19.51 5.99 15.94
C HIS A 232 19.51 6.78 17.25
N VAL A 233 20.60 6.69 17.98
CA VAL A 233 20.92 7.62 19.08
C VAL A 233 21.58 8.84 18.47
N VAL A 234 20.87 9.96 18.46
CA VAL A 234 21.36 11.24 17.92
C VAL A 234 22.40 11.86 18.85
N SER A 235 22.09 11.87 20.15
CA SER A 235 22.99 12.37 21.18
C SER A 235 22.62 11.80 22.55
N HIS A 236 23.58 11.79 23.45
CA HIS A 236 23.31 11.47 24.86
C HIS A 236 24.16 12.33 25.79
N GLN A 237 23.62 12.66 26.95
CA GLN A 237 24.29 13.44 27.98
C GLN A 237 24.11 12.80 29.35
N PRO A 238 25.17 12.68 30.14
CA PRO A 238 25.07 12.18 31.52
C PRO A 238 24.40 13.21 32.42
N VAL A 239 23.27 12.80 33.05
CA VAL A 239 22.59 13.62 34.07
C VAL A 239 23.15 13.34 35.46
N LYS A 240 23.34 12.07 35.81
CA LYS A 240 23.92 11.62 37.07
C LYS A 240 24.61 10.28 36.87
N THR A 241 25.87 10.22 37.25
CA THR A 241 26.65 8.97 37.20
C THR A 241 27.45 8.81 38.50
N GLY A 242 27.56 7.59 38.99
CA GLY A 242 28.29 7.30 40.22
C GLY A 242 27.86 6.00 40.89
N PHE A 243 28.60 5.61 41.90
CA PHE A 243 28.25 4.50 42.75
C PHE A 243 27.07 4.87 43.66
N VAL A 244 26.15 3.93 43.83
CA VAL A 244 25.01 4.00 44.73
C VAL A 244 25.06 2.84 45.71
N ASN A 245 24.09 2.73 46.63
CA ASN A 245 24.04 1.75 47.70
C ASN A 245 24.42 0.33 47.23
N GLY A 246 25.36 -0.31 47.92
CA GLY A 246 25.76 -1.70 47.66
C GLY A 246 26.81 -1.90 46.56
N GLY A 247 27.51 -0.82 46.10
CA GLY A 247 28.60 -0.95 45.13
C GLY A 247 28.16 -1.01 43.66
N GLN A 248 26.88 -0.77 43.38
CA GLN A 248 26.37 -0.65 42.02
C GLN A 248 26.71 0.70 41.40
N TYR A 249 27.10 0.71 40.14
CA TYR A 249 27.27 1.95 39.39
C TYR A 249 25.96 2.34 38.72
N GLN A 250 25.50 3.55 38.94
CA GLN A 250 24.32 4.13 38.29
C GLN A 250 24.74 5.05 37.14
N ALA A 251 24.15 4.87 35.97
CA ALA A 251 24.17 5.84 34.90
C ALA A 251 22.73 6.33 34.65
N LYS A 252 22.48 7.62 34.91
CA LYS A 252 21.27 8.32 34.49
C LYS A 252 21.68 9.23 33.36
N ILE A 253 21.09 9.03 32.17
CA ILE A 253 21.44 9.73 30.93
C ILE A 253 20.19 10.29 30.27
N ASP A 254 20.32 11.45 29.66
CA ASP A 254 19.33 11.97 28.70
C ASP A 254 19.77 11.55 27.30
N VAL A 255 18.85 10.96 26.56
CA VAL A 255 19.13 10.38 25.24
C VAL A 255 18.16 10.94 24.23
N ALA A 256 18.67 11.55 23.15
CA ALA A 256 17.90 11.90 21.97
C ALA A 256 17.95 10.74 20.98
N ILE A 257 16.80 10.22 20.62
CA ILE A 257 16.66 9.03 19.76
C ILE A 257 15.72 9.37 18.61
N GLU A 258 16.04 8.88 17.43
CA GLU A 258 15.19 8.99 16.25
C GLU A 258 15.02 7.64 15.56
N SER A 259 13.88 7.47 14.90
CA SER A 259 13.62 6.36 13.99
C SER A 259 13.56 6.88 12.56
N ARG A 260 14.31 6.25 11.67
CA ARG A 260 14.32 6.52 10.22
C ARG A 260 14.07 5.23 9.44
N PRO A 261 12.82 4.72 9.45
CA PRO A 261 12.51 3.49 8.74
C PRO A 261 12.80 3.65 7.24
N SER A 262 13.11 2.55 6.58
CA SER A 262 13.25 2.54 5.12
C SER A 262 11.90 2.86 4.44
N LEU A 263 11.94 3.38 3.21
CA LEU A 263 10.72 3.77 2.47
C LEU A 263 9.70 2.64 2.32
N ASN A 264 10.16 1.39 2.29
CA ASN A 264 9.29 0.22 2.20
C ASN A 264 8.98 -0.44 3.56
N ALA A 265 9.42 0.15 4.67
CA ALA A 265 9.22 -0.44 6.00
C ALA A 265 7.74 -0.60 6.33
N ALA A 266 6.94 0.42 6.08
CA ALA A 266 5.49 0.38 6.31
C ALA A 266 4.81 -0.73 5.51
N CYS A 267 5.13 -0.89 4.22
CA CYS A 267 4.56 -1.95 3.39
C CYS A 267 4.93 -3.35 3.89
N ARG A 268 6.17 -3.55 4.32
CA ARG A 268 6.62 -4.83 4.90
C ARG A 268 5.89 -5.15 6.19
N LEU A 269 5.76 -4.15 7.07
CA LEU A 269 5.09 -4.30 8.36
C LEU A 269 3.58 -4.54 8.21
N LEU A 270 2.94 -3.94 7.20
CA LEU A 270 1.54 -4.16 6.87
C LEU A 270 1.30 -5.40 6.01
N ASN A 271 2.36 -6.07 5.57
CA ASN A 271 2.31 -7.21 4.64
C ASN A 271 1.52 -6.89 3.36
N ILE A 272 1.78 -5.72 2.78
CA ILE A 272 1.22 -5.26 1.51
C ILE A 272 2.31 -5.08 0.47
N ASP A 273 1.92 -4.98 -0.82
CA ASP A 273 2.88 -4.82 -1.90
C ASP A 273 3.70 -3.52 -1.73
N SER A 274 5.00 -3.63 -1.94
CA SER A 274 5.94 -2.51 -1.85
C SER A 274 5.63 -1.37 -2.83
N ALA A 275 4.92 -1.65 -3.92
CA ALA A 275 4.46 -0.63 -4.87
C ALA A 275 3.57 0.45 -4.25
N TYR A 276 2.91 0.15 -3.12
CA TYR A 276 2.08 1.13 -2.40
C TYR A 276 2.88 2.09 -1.52
N CYS A 277 4.15 1.80 -1.24
CA CYS A 277 5.05 2.66 -0.48
C CYS A 277 5.85 3.64 -1.35
N PHE A 278 5.67 3.63 -2.66
CA PHE A 278 6.35 4.55 -3.57
C PHE A 278 5.35 5.48 -4.24
N ASP A 279 5.68 6.77 -4.29
CA ASP A 279 4.86 7.75 -4.98
C ASP A 279 4.84 7.46 -6.50
N PRO A 280 3.67 7.27 -7.10
CA PRO A 280 3.58 7.06 -8.55
C PRO A 280 4.08 8.25 -9.37
N SER A 281 4.10 9.47 -8.81
CA SER A 281 4.65 10.67 -9.46
C SER A 281 6.17 10.62 -9.64
N GLU A 282 6.92 9.95 -8.77
CA GLU A 282 8.36 9.73 -8.96
C GLU A 282 8.67 8.79 -10.13
N LYS A 283 7.73 7.96 -10.57
CA LYS A 283 7.90 7.09 -11.75
C LYS A 283 7.84 7.87 -13.07
N LEU A 284 7.16 8.99 -13.13
CA LEU A 284 6.93 9.75 -14.38
C LEU A 284 8.12 10.63 -14.77
N GLU A 285 8.90 11.14 -13.82
CA GLU A 285 10.06 11.97 -14.13
C GLU A 285 11.32 11.17 -14.53
N LYS A 286 11.38 9.88 -14.21
CA LYS A 286 12.54 9.00 -14.53
C LYS A 286 12.35 8.09 -15.73
N SER A 287 11.21 8.18 -16.44
CA SER A 287 10.90 7.30 -17.58
C SER A 287 11.44 7.74 -18.93
N SER A 288 12.13 8.87 -19.03
CA SER A 288 12.80 9.26 -20.27
C SER A 288 14.31 9.11 -20.15
N THR A 289 14.83 7.97 -20.55
CA THR A 289 16.26 7.64 -20.70
C THR A 289 16.95 6.98 -19.51
N GLN A 290 16.43 5.89 -18.92
CA GLN A 290 17.33 4.98 -18.18
C GLN A 290 16.82 3.52 -18.22
N LYS A 291 17.74 2.58 -18.56
CA LYS A 291 17.68 1.14 -18.28
C LYS A 291 16.95 0.92 -16.95
N GLU A 292 15.93 0.05 -16.91
CA GLU A 292 15.23 -0.32 -15.67
C GLU A 292 16.23 -0.64 -14.57
N VAL A 293 16.44 0.32 -13.66
CA VAL A 293 17.26 0.12 -12.47
C VAL A 293 16.37 -0.61 -11.45
N ARG A 294 16.58 -1.89 -11.32
CA ARG A 294 15.88 -2.69 -10.32
C ARG A 294 16.45 -2.35 -8.94
N TRP A 295 15.58 -1.92 -8.02
CA TRP A 295 15.95 -1.63 -6.63
C TRP A 295 15.84 -2.87 -5.77
N VAL A 296 16.79 -3.04 -4.86
CA VAL A 296 16.84 -4.17 -3.91
C VAL A 296 17.18 -3.62 -2.53
N THR A 297 16.73 -4.33 -1.50
CA THR A 297 16.99 -3.95 -0.11
C THR A 297 18.23 -4.67 0.39
N LEU A 298 19.16 -3.92 0.97
CA LEU A 298 20.31 -4.44 1.71
C LEU A 298 20.09 -4.21 3.22
N THR A 299 19.95 -5.28 3.98
CA THR A 299 19.95 -5.24 5.45
C THR A 299 21.38 -5.36 5.96
N VAL A 300 21.88 -4.33 6.64
CA VAL A 300 23.19 -4.34 7.28
C VAL A 300 23.05 -4.47 8.79
N ARG A 301 23.74 -5.44 9.38
CA ARG A 301 23.79 -5.68 10.83
C ARG A 301 25.24 -5.78 11.28
N SER A 302 25.51 -5.36 12.51
CA SER A 302 26.82 -5.57 13.14
C SER A 302 26.69 -6.23 14.53
N ASN A 303 27.83 -6.50 15.14
CA ASN A 303 27.93 -6.98 16.51
C ASN A 303 28.10 -5.84 17.54
N GLN A 304 28.03 -4.58 17.09
CA GLN A 304 28.23 -3.40 17.94
C GLN A 304 27.05 -2.43 17.76
N TYR A 305 26.80 -1.60 18.78
CA TYR A 305 25.86 -0.47 18.71
C TYR A 305 26.64 0.82 18.46
N ASP A 306 25.95 1.87 17.99
CA ASP A 306 26.55 3.18 17.74
C ASP A 306 27.74 3.10 16.76
N ASP A 307 27.54 2.31 15.74
CA ASP A 307 28.42 2.22 14.57
C ASP A 307 27.90 3.14 13.43
N SER A 308 28.65 3.27 12.39
CA SER A 308 28.26 4.04 11.19
C SER A 308 28.39 3.17 9.95
N VAL A 309 27.30 3.03 9.23
CA VAL A 309 27.25 2.33 7.94
C VAL A 309 27.44 3.32 6.81
N LEU A 310 28.43 3.06 5.97
CA LEU A 310 28.68 3.82 4.75
C LEU A 310 28.51 2.91 3.54
N ILE A 311 27.78 3.39 2.54
CA ILE A 311 27.66 2.71 1.25
C ILE A 311 28.15 3.64 0.15
N ASN A 312 29.14 3.20 -0.60
CA ASN A 312 29.82 4.01 -1.61
C ASN A 312 30.31 5.36 -1.05
N GLY A 313 30.71 5.39 0.24
CA GLY A 313 31.13 6.59 0.95
C GLY A 313 30.07 7.48 1.54
N VAL A 314 28.78 7.21 1.28
CA VAL A 314 27.63 7.93 1.85
C VAL A 314 27.20 7.25 3.15
N SER A 315 26.96 8.02 4.21
CA SER A 315 26.52 7.51 5.52
C SER A 315 25.01 7.26 5.53
N TYR A 316 24.62 6.08 6.00
CA TYR A 316 23.22 5.63 6.13
C TYR A 316 22.79 5.38 7.58
N GLY A 317 23.63 5.76 8.55
CA GLY A 317 23.35 5.64 9.99
C GLY A 317 23.97 4.41 10.63
N SER A 318 23.39 3.96 11.75
CA SER A 318 23.92 2.83 12.55
C SER A 318 23.15 1.53 12.26
N THR A 319 23.82 0.39 12.56
CA THR A 319 23.17 -0.92 12.43
C THR A 319 22.21 -1.21 13.60
N PRO A 320 21.12 -1.96 13.35
CA PRO A 320 20.68 -2.54 12.07
C PRO A 320 19.99 -1.52 11.15
N VAL A 321 20.32 -1.55 9.85
CA VAL A 321 19.76 -0.63 8.86
C VAL A 321 19.34 -1.37 7.58
N ASP A 322 18.16 -1.05 7.05
CA ASP A 322 17.67 -1.51 5.76
C ASP A 322 17.79 -0.38 4.74
N ILE A 323 18.54 -0.63 3.68
CA ILE A 323 18.90 0.39 2.69
C ILE A 323 18.46 -0.10 1.31
N MET A 324 17.67 0.71 0.61
CA MET A 324 17.33 0.45 -0.79
C MET A 324 18.45 0.94 -1.70
N LEU A 325 18.97 0.04 -2.51
CA LEU A 325 20.05 0.30 -3.45
C LEU A 325 19.66 -0.20 -4.84
N PRO A 326 20.13 0.45 -5.91
CA PRO A 326 19.98 -0.08 -7.24
C PRO A 326 20.77 -1.40 -7.36
N THR A 327 20.31 -2.33 -8.19
CA THR A 327 21.09 -3.53 -8.50
C THR A 327 22.46 -3.13 -9.08
N GLY A 328 23.53 -3.72 -8.58
CA GLY A 328 24.89 -3.37 -8.98
C GLY A 328 25.93 -3.71 -7.94
N VAL A 329 27.12 -3.17 -8.12
CA VAL A 329 28.25 -3.32 -7.21
C VAL A 329 28.24 -2.17 -6.21
N HIS A 330 28.29 -2.50 -4.91
CA HIS A 330 28.30 -1.54 -3.83
C HIS A 330 29.41 -1.87 -2.83
N THR A 331 30.12 -0.84 -2.37
CA THR A 331 31.08 -0.95 -1.29
C THR A 331 30.41 -0.59 0.02
N VAL A 332 30.22 -1.56 0.90
CA VAL A 332 29.64 -1.38 2.23
C VAL A 332 30.74 -1.33 3.27
N SER A 333 30.80 -0.26 4.06
CA SER A 333 31.74 -0.10 5.16
C SER A 333 30.98 0.16 6.46
N VAL A 334 31.39 -0.53 7.53
CA VAL A 334 30.85 -0.29 8.88
C VAL A 334 32.03 0.14 9.77
N LYS A 335 31.87 1.30 10.42
CA LYS A 335 32.92 1.91 11.24
C LYS A 335 32.41 2.19 12.63
N LYS A 336 33.25 2.00 13.62
CA LYS A 336 33.03 2.42 15.00
C LYS A 336 34.39 2.87 15.59
N GLU A 337 34.36 3.92 16.39
CA GLU A 337 35.55 4.38 17.09
C GLU A 337 36.09 3.30 18.03
N GLY A 338 37.40 3.08 18.04
CA GLY A 338 38.03 2.00 18.81
C GLY A 338 38.00 0.62 18.16
N PHE A 339 37.36 0.48 17.02
CA PHE A 339 37.22 -0.81 16.31
C PHE A 339 37.87 -0.73 14.91
N ARG A 340 38.36 -1.88 14.44
CA ARG A 340 38.79 -2.04 13.06
C ARG A 340 37.57 -1.94 12.13
N SER A 341 37.63 -1.02 11.17
CA SER A 341 36.56 -0.85 10.20
C SER A 341 36.34 -2.12 9.36
N PHE A 342 35.12 -2.52 9.21
CA PHE A 342 34.68 -3.55 8.26
C PHE A 342 34.44 -2.88 6.90
N SER A 343 34.97 -3.45 5.81
CA SER A 343 34.66 -2.99 4.46
C SER A 343 34.54 -4.20 3.54
N ARG A 344 33.49 -4.23 2.73
CA ARG A 344 33.23 -5.30 1.77
C ARG A 344 32.57 -4.75 0.51
N GLU A 345 33.08 -5.15 -0.64
CA GLU A 345 32.42 -4.96 -1.92
C GLU A 345 31.48 -6.13 -2.19
N MET A 346 30.26 -5.85 -2.61
CA MET A 346 29.24 -6.86 -2.90
C MET A 346 28.37 -6.47 -4.10
N THR A 347 27.99 -7.46 -4.89
CA THR A 347 27.08 -7.27 -6.03
C THR A 347 25.67 -7.63 -5.59
N LEU A 348 24.75 -6.64 -5.59
CA LEU A 348 23.36 -6.81 -5.27
C LEU A 348 22.55 -7.10 -6.54
N LYS A 349 21.98 -8.29 -6.64
CA LYS A 349 21.05 -8.70 -7.71
C LYS A 349 19.60 -8.90 -7.21
N GLN A 350 19.46 -9.10 -5.91
CA GLN A 350 18.22 -9.29 -5.17
C GLN A 350 18.44 -8.81 -3.73
N ASP A 351 17.39 -8.79 -2.92
CA ASP A 351 17.48 -8.44 -1.51
C ASP A 351 18.58 -9.25 -0.81
N GLY A 352 19.38 -8.56 -0.01
CA GLY A 352 20.56 -9.13 0.61
C GLY A 352 20.69 -8.78 2.08
N ASN A 353 21.39 -9.64 2.83
CA ASN A 353 21.74 -9.40 4.23
C ASN A 353 23.27 -9.38 4.37
N LEU A 354 23.80 -8.37 5.06
CA LEU A 354 25.21 -8.26 5.41
C LEU A 354 25.37 -8.20 6.93
N ARG A 355 26.14 -9.13 7.48
CA ARG A 355 26.57 -9.08 8.87
C ARG A 355 28.03 -8.65 8.95
N ALA A 356 28.26 -7.44 9.49
CA ALA A 356 29.60 -6.94 9.77
C ALA A 356 30.02 -7.38 11.18
N VAL A 357 31.27 -7.83 11.31
CA VAL A 357 31.88 -8.14 12.61
C VAL A 357 32.97 -7.13 12.85
N LEU A 358 32.75 -6.23 13.80
CA LEU A 358 33.76 -5.23 14.23
C LEU A 358 34.59 -5.84 15.36
N VAL A 359 35.90 -5.75 15.22
CA VAL A 359 36.90 -6.25 16.17
C VAL A 359 37.62 -5.07 16.77
N GLU A 360 37.80 -5.04 18.09
CA GLU A 360 38.53 -3.99 18.79
C GLU A 360 39.94 -3.84 18.26
N ASN A 361 40.42 -2.61 18.12
CA ASN A 361 41.79 -2.33 17.75
C ASN A 361 42.74 -2.68 18.92
N ALA A 362 43.44 -3.81 18.83
CA ALA A 362 44.42 -4.25 19.82
C ALA A 362 45.65 -3.32 19.96
N ASN A 363 45.77 -2.26 19.14
CA ASN A 363 46.94 -1.36 19.03
C ASN A 363 46.66 0.08 19.49
N LEU A 364 45.61 0.37 20.26
CA LEU A 364 45.62 1.60 21.04
C LEU A 364 46.47 1.36 22.27
N PRO A 365 47.53 2.18 22.52
CA PRO A 365 48.34 2.05 23.74
C PRO A 365 47.35 2.27 24.90
N ARG A 366 47.25 1.27 25.78
CA ARG A 366 46.58 1.42 27.08
C ARG A 366 47.24 2.60 27.78
N SER A 367 46.58 3.74 27.74
CA SER A 367 46.94 4.90 28.57
C SER A 367 46.69 4.51 30.02
N GLY A 368 47.72 3.99 30.67
CA GLY A 368 47.61 3.50 32.02
C GLY A 368 49.00 3.21 32.63
N LYS A 369 49.55 4.22 33.35
CA LYS A 369 50.60 4.16 34.35
C LYS A 369 52.06 4.08 33.88
N ALA A 370 52.66 5.26 33.73
CA ALA A 370 54.05 5.43 34.15
C ALA A 370 54.03 5.72 35.66
N PHE A 371 54.44 4.76 36.47
CA PHE A 371 54.86 4.99 37.86
C PHE A 371 56.21 5.74 37.81
N ALA A 372 56.24 6.86 38.50
CA ALA A 372 57.47 7.52 38.92
C ALA A 372 58.18 6.54 39.86
N ASP A 373 59.46 6.30 39.59
CA ASP A 373 60.63 6.33 40.52
C ASP A 373 61.86 5.86 39.75
N GLN A 374 62.77 6.75 39.51
CA GLN A 374 64.14 6.66 39.96
C GLN A 374 64.93 7.91 39.54
N VAL A 375 65.28 8.64 40.58
CA VAL A 375 66.33 9.67 40.62
C VAL A 375 67.67 9.03 40.24
N GLY A 376 68.38 9.64 39.31
CA GLY A 376 69.75 9.28 38.95
C GLY A 376 70.36 10.40 38.12
N GLU A 377 71.27 11.09 38.75
CA GLU A 377 72.00 12.30 38.41
C GLU A 377 72.98 12.19 37.20
N PRO A 378 73.49 13.30 36.67
CA PRO A 378 73.87 13.50 35.27
C PRO A 378 75.36 13.21 34.94
N THR A 379 75.62 12.80 33.73
CA THR A 379 76.99 12.90 33.18
C THR A 379 77.03 13.28 31.71
N ALA A 380 77.57 14.49 31.51
CA ALA A 380 78.43 14.96 30.44
C ALA A 380 78.13 14.70 28.96
N ALA A 381 77.96 15.80 28.29
CA ALA A 381 78.16 15.93 26.85
C ALA A 381 79.61 15.54 26.42
N PRO A 382 79.81 15.14 25.16
CA PRO A 382 80.58 16.05 24.33
C PRO A 382 80.07 16.26 22.88
N THR A 383 80.23 17.52 22.52
CA THR A 383 80.71 18.14 21.29
C THR A 383 80.37 17.64 19.91
N MET A 384 79.79 18.59 19.21
CA MET A 384 79.94 18.99 17.80
C MET A 384 80.82 18.14 16.87
N ASN A 385 80.34 17.87 15.71
CA ASN A 385 81.08 18.15 14.47
C ASN A 385 80.12 18.55 13.32
N VAL A 386 80.29 19.77 12.89
CA VAL A 386 79.81 20.41 11.67
C VAL A 386 80.72 19.95 10.50
N VAL A 387 80.13 19.47 9.44
CA VAL A 387 80.71 19.59 8.09
C VAL A 387 79.58 19.83 7.10
N GLY A 388 79.51 21.01 6.55
CA GLY A 388 78.75 21.33 5.36
C GLY A 388 79.62 21.17 4.10
N PRO A 389 79.26 21.81 2.99
CA PRO A 389 78.44 21.30 1.94
C PRO A 389 79.21 20.93 0.67
N GLY A 390 78.65 20.26 -0.25
CA GLY A 390 79.29 19.95 -1.51
C GLY A 390 78.41 19.34 -2.59
N LYS A 391 78.05 20.21 -3.44
CA LYS A 391 77.63 20.26 -4.84
C LYS A 391 76.28 19.74 -5.21
#